data_653c7152e5500141054a6171aa45c06e
#
_entry.id   653c7152e5500141054a6171aa45c06e
#
_cell.length_a   1.000
_cell.length_b   1.000
_cell.length_c   1.000
_cell.angle_alpha   90.00
_cell.angle_beta   90.00
_cell.angle_gamma   90.00
#
_symmetry.space_group_name_H-M   'P 1'
#
loop_
_entity.id
_entity.type
_entity.pdbx_description
1 polymer ?
#
loop_
_entity_poly.entity_id
_entity_poly.type
_entity_poly.pdbx_seq_one_letter_code
_entity_poly.pdbx_strand_id
1 'polypeptide(L)'
;MNKCGQLYEGKAKRVFETDDPEILIVSYKDDATAFDGKKKGTIQGKGAINNRMTNHFMKMIGDRGIPTHFLEELNDRETAVKRVRIVPLEVIVRNLSAGHFASRYGVEEGLVFDEPIVEFSYKNDNLHDPLINDDHAVALKLATRDELSQIRAYALQINEILKAALLEVGITLADFKLEFGKTSDGTLILADEISPDTCRFWDSKTGEKLDKDRFRRDLGGVEDAYLEMRRRVLGE
;
A
#
# COMPACT_ATOMS: atom_id res chain seq x y z
N MET A 1 -17.55 19.57 -4.95
CA MET A 1 -16.22 19.35 -4.31
C MET A 1 -15.17 20.02 -5.16
N ASN A 2 -14.60 21.10 -4.65
CA ASN A 2 -13.59 21.88 -5.35
C ASN A 2 -12.23 21.62 -4.70
N LYS A 3 -11.21 21.37 -5.54
CA LYS A 3 -9.83 21.21 -5.10
C LYS A 3 -9.28 22.56 -4.62
N CYS A 4 -8.74 22.59 -3.41
CA CYS A 4 -8.16 23.76 -2.76
C CYS A 4 -6.62 23.67 -2.67
N GLY A 5 -6.05 24.21 -1.60
CA GLY A 5 -4.60 24.23 -1.37
C GLY A 5 -3.98 22.84 -1.24
N GLN A 6 -2.69 22.73 -1.59
CA GLN A 6 -1.92 21.52 -1.35
C GLN A 6 -1.62 21.41 0.15
N LEU A 7 -2.06 20.30 0.75
CA LEU A 7 -1.84 19.99 2.17
C LEU A 7 -0.47 19.34 2.39
N TYR A 8 -0.11 18.39 1.51
CA TYR A 8 1.09 17.58 1.67
C TYR A 8 1.60 17.09 0.32
N GLU A 9 2.92 16.91 0.19
CA GLU A 9 3.55 16.21 -0.93
C GLU A 9 4.49 15.14 -0.39
N GLY A 10 4.21 13.91 -0.76
CA GLY A 10 5.06 12.75 -0.49
C GLY A 10 5.86 12.29 -1.70
N LYS A 11 6.51 11.14 -1.54
CA LYS A 11 7.37 10.51 -2.57
C LYS A 11 6.59 10.18 -3.86
N ALA A 12 5.35 9.70 -3.73
CA ALA A 12 4.54 9.21 -4.85
C ALA A 12 3.22 9.97 -5.07
N LYS A 13 2.82 10.82 -4.15
CA LYS A 13 1.50 11.47 -4.12
C LYS A 13 1.58 12.92 -3.65
N ARG A 14 0.61 13.72 -4.12
CA ARG A 14 0.23 15.00 -3.53
C ARG A 14 -1.16 14.89 -2.95
N VAL A 15 -1.39 15.52 -1.82
CA VAL A 15 -2.68 15.55 -1.14
C VAL A 15 -3.17 17.00 -1.09
N PHE A 16 -4.41 17.21 -1.47
CA PHE A 16 -5.03 18.52 -1.54
C PHE A 16 -6.25 18.57 -0.63
N GLU A 17 -6.47 19.72 -0.03
CA GLU A 17 -7.72 20.03 0.65
C GLU A 17 -8.84 20.27 -0.35
N THR A 18 -10.08 20.17 0.12
CA THR A 18 -11.29 20.52 -0.65
C THR A 18 -12.11 21.54 0.12
N ASP A 19 -13.20 22.01 -0.50
CA ASP A 19 -14.22 22.83 0.15
C ASP A 19 -15.01 22.07 1.24
N ASP A 20 -14.86 20.75 1.33
CA ASP A 20 -15.37 19.92 2.43
C ASP A 20 -14.17 19.48 3.33
N PRO A 21 -14.15 19.88 4.62
CA PRO A 21 -13.03 19.58 5.51
C PRO A 21 -12.85 18.08 5.79
N GLU A 22 -13.85 17.24 5.54
CA GLU A 22 -13.78 15.79 5.74
C GLU A 22 -13.27 15.03 4.49
N ILE A 23 -13.04 15.75 3.37
CA ILE A 23 -12.64 15.15 2.10
C ILE A 23 -11.29 15.73 1.65
N LEU A 24 -10.42 14.84 1.18
CA LEU A 24 -9.17 15.18 0.52
C LEU A 24 -9.15 14.67 -0.92
N ILE A 25 -8.31 15.27 -1.75
CA ILE A 25 -7.98 14.74 -3.07
C ILE A 25 -6.53 14.26 -3.06
N VAL A 26 -6.33 12.99 -3.40
CA VAL A 26 -5.02 12.38 -3.60
C VAL A 26 -4.70 12.39 -5.08
N SER A 27 -3.55 12.96 -5.46
CA SER A 27 -3.05 13.02 -6.83
C SER A 27 -1.75 12.22 -6.95
N TYR A 28 -1.74 11.21 -7.79
CA TYR A 28 -0.62 10.26 -7.94
C TYR A 28 0.41 10.75 -8.93
N LYS A 29 1.69 10.60 -8.57
CA LYS A 29 2.86 11.03 -9.35
C LYS A 29 3.53 9.85 -10.04
N ASP A 30 4.28 10.15 -11.10
CA ASP A 30 5.15 9.17 -11.76
C ASP A 30 6.53 9.05 -11.09
N ASP A 31 6.80 9.89 -10.08
CA ASP A 31 8.04 9.83 -9.31
C ASP A 31 8.19 8.48 -8.60
N ALA A 32 9.35 7.87 -8.72
CA ALA A 32 9.73 6.66 -8.05
C ALA A 32 10.95 6.90 -7.17
N THR A 33 10.88 6.44 -5.92
CA THR A 33 12.00 6.47 -4.99
C THR A 33 12.20 5.11 -4.35
N ALA A 34 13.45 4.75 -4.07
CA ALA A 34 13.80 3.55 -3.34
C ALA A 34 14.95 3.84 -2.35
N PHE A 35 15.11 2.96 -1.34
CA PHE A 35 16.19 3.06 -0.35
C PHE A 35 16.23 4.42 0.35
N ASP A 36 15.11 4.85 0.94
CA ASP A 36 14.95 6.12 1.65
C ASP A 36 15.30 7.34 0.79
N GLY A 37 14.93 7.28 -0.50
CA GLY A 37 15.17 8.37 -1.45
C GLY A 37 16.59 8.45 -2.02
N LYS A 38 17.47 7.49 -1.72
CA LYS A 38 18.81 7.38 -2.32
C LYS A 38 18.75 7.08 -3.81
N LYS A 39 17.75 6.30 -4.24
CA LYS A 39 17.47 6.06 -5.65
C LYS A 39 16.20 6.81 -6.04
N LYS A 40 16.31 7.63 -7.09
CA LYS A 40 15.21 8.45 -7.63
C LYS A 40 15.11 8.21 -9.12
N GLY A 41 13.89 8.28 -9.65
CA GLY A 41 13.60 8.16 -11.07
C GLY A 41 12.14 8.45 -11.35
N THR A 42 11.75 8.29 -12.60
CA THR A 42 10.37 8.40 -13.05
C THR A 42 9.99 7.10 -13.75
N ILE A 43 8.81 6.58 -13.45
CA ILE A 43 8.20 5.45 -14.14
C ILE A 43 6.98 6.02 -14.84
N GLN A 44 7.04 6.12 -16.16
CA GLN A 44 6.00 6.78 -16.95
C GLN A 44 4.67 6.05 -16.83
N GLY A 45 3.60 6.81 -16.52
CA GLY A 45 2.26 6.26 -16.36
C GLY A 45 1.98 5.60 -15.00
N LYS A 46 3.00 5.44 -14.14
CA LYS A 46 2.87 4.79 -12.82
C LYS A 46 1.74 5.40 -11.97
N GLY A 47 1.65 6.73 -11.95
CA GLY A 47 0.65 7.43 -11.14
C GLY A 47 -0.77 7.05 -11.53
N ALA A 48 -1.08 6.97 -12.82
CA ALA A 48 -2.40 6.56 -13.29
C ALA A 48 -2.68 5.08 -12.94
N ILE A 49 -1.71 4.20 -13.12
CA ILE A 49 -1.85 2.78 -12.81
C ILE A 49 -2.07 2.59 -11.30
N ASN A 50 -1.25 3.23 -10.46
CA ASN A 50 -1.38 3.12 -9.01
C ASN A 50 -2.72 3.66 -8.50
N ASN A 51 -3.18 4.80 -9.04
CA ASN A 51 -4.49 5.36 -8.68
C ASN A 51 -5.62 4.38 -8.99
N ARG A 52 -5.70 3.88 -10.21
CA ARG A 52 -6.78 3.00 -10.65
C ARG A 52 -6.75 1.63 -9.95
N MET A 53 -5.56 1.04 -9.77
CA MET A 53 -5.43 -0.21 -9.02
C MET A 53 -5.82 -0.03 -7.55
N THR A 54 -5.38 1.06 -6.91
CA THR A 54 -5.77 1.38 -5.53
C THR A 54 -7.29 1.51 -5.41
N ASN A 55 -7.92 2.26 -6.30
CA ASN A 55 -9.38 2.44 -6.29
C ASN A 55 -10.12 1.11 -6.46
N HIS A 56 -9.66 0.26 -7.38
CA HIS A 56 -10.21 -1.08 -7.59
C HIS A 56 -10.13 -1.93 -6.32
N PHE A 57 -8.97 -2.02 -5.70
CA PHE A 57 -8.79 -2.82 -4.48
C PHE A 57 -9.53 -2.22 -3.27
N MET A 58 -9.50 -0.90 -3.08
CA MET A 58 -10.22 -0.23 -1.99
C MET A 58 -11.73 -0.47 -2.07
N LYS A 59 -12.29 -0.43 -3.28
CA LYS A 59 -13.69 -0.73 -3.53
C LYS A 59 -14.00 -2.21 -3.24
N MET A 60 -13.19 -3.13 -3.76
CA MET A 60 -13.33 -4.57 -3.52
C MET A 60 -13.29 -4.91 -2.02
N ILE A 61 -12.41 -4.27 -1.25
CA ILE A 61 -12.27 -4.44 0.19
C ILE A 61 -13.48 -3.83 0.92
N GLY A 62 -13.92 -2.65 0.52
CA GLY A 62 -15.11 -1.99 1.05
C GLY A 62 -16.39 -2.80 0.86
N ASP A 63 -16.57 -3.40 -0.31
CA ASP A 63 -17.71 -4.28 -0.64
C ASP A 63 -17.73 -5.55 0.24
N ARG A 64 -16.61 -5.90 0.88
CA ARG A 64 -16.50 -7.02 1.84
C ARG A 64 -16.57 -6.58 3.31
N GLY A 65 -16.98 -5.31 3.56
CA GLY A 65 -17.28 -4.79 4.90
C GLY A 65 -16.10 -4.22 5.67
N ILE A 66 -14.92 -4.11 5.06
CA ILE A 66 -13.78 -3.41 5.68
C ILE A 66 -13.83 -1.95 5.25
N PRO A 67 -13.96 -0.99 6.18
CA PRO A 67 -14.09 0.40 5.82
C PRO A 67 -12.79 0.94 5.22
N THR A 68 -12.91 1.69 4.11
CA THR A 68 -11.79 2.32 3.43
C THR A 68 -11.99 3.83 3.31
N HIS A 69 -10.91 4.54 3.02
CA HIS A 69 -10.98 5.98 2.80
C HIS A 69 -11.48 6.37 1.41
N PHE A 70 -11.57 5.42 0.48
CA PHE A 70 -12.01 5.67 -0.89
C PHE A 70 -13.44 6.23 -0.94
N LEU A 71 -13.64 7.27 -1.73
CA LEU A 71 -14.95 7.85 -2.01
C LEU A 71 -15.27 7.77 -3.50
N GLU A 72 -14.45 8.38 -4.36
CA GLU A 72 -14.73 8.51 -5.79
C GLU A 72 -13.43 8.69 -6.59
N GLU A 73 -13.32 8.01 -7.71
CA GLU A 73 -12.28 8.26 -8.72
C GLU A 73 -12.66 9.50 -9.54
N LEU A 74 -11.84 10.54 -9.48
CA LEU A 74 -12.11 11.80 -10.17
C LEU A 74 -11.58 11.80 -11.61
N ASN A 75 -10.42 11.19 -11.80
CA ASN A 75 -9.77 10.97 -13.09
C ASN A 75 -8.68 9.91 -12.94
N ASP A 76 -7.93 9.63 -14.00
CA ASP A 76 -6.90 8.58 -14.01
C ASP A 76 -5.85 8.72 -12.90
N ARG A 77 -5.62 9.94 -12.38
CA ARG A 77 -4.57 10.22 -11.40
C ARG A 77 -5.07 10.73 -10.06
N GLU A 78 -6.34 11.04 -9.95
CA GLU A 78 -6.90 11.70 -8.76
C GLU A 78 -8.11 10.96 -8.22
N THR A 79 -8.13 10.84 -6.92
CA THR A 79 -9.20 10.20 -6.16
C THR A 79 -9.59 11.06 -4.97
N ALA A 80 -10.90 11.23 -4.77
CA ALA A 80 -11.46 11.78 -3.54
C ALA A 80 -11.45 10.72 -2.45
N VAL A 81 -10.95 11.07 -1.29
CA VAL A 81 -10.84 10.18 -0.13
C VAL A 81 -11.35 10.86 1.14
N LYS A 82 -11.82 10.08 2.09
CA LYS A 82 -12.11 10.58 3.44
C LYS A 82 -10.83 11.11 4.09
N ARG A 83 -10.93 12.26 4.74
CA ARG A 83 -9.85 12.77 5.59
C ARG A 83 -9.69 11.85 6.79
N VAL A 84 -8.47 11.42 7.03
CA VAL A 84 -8.12 10.61 8.19
C VAL A 84 -6.87 11.14 8.87
N ARG A 85 -6.78 10.91 10.17
CA ARG A 85 -5.52 11.02 10.90
C ARG A 85 -4.82 9.67 10.84
N ILE A 86 -3.75 9.59 10.08
CA ILE A 86 -2.98 8.34 9.90
C ILE A 86 -2.50 7.84 11.26
N VAL A 87 -2.70 6.55 11.53
CA VAL A 87 -2.02 5.83 12.60
C VAL A 87 -0.56 5.70 12.18
N PRO A 88 0.42 6.16 12.95
CA PRO A 88 1.81 6.25 12.49
C PRO A 88 2.51 4.88 12.47
N LEU A 89 1.89 3.93 11.80
CA LEU A 89 2.36 2.56 11.60
C LEU A 89 2.30 2.17 10.12
N GLU A 90 3.34 1.55 9.62
CA GLU A 90 3.26 0.71 8.45
C GLU A 90 2.90 -0.71 8.89
N VAL A 91 1.90 -1.30 8.24
CA VAL A 91 1.42 -2.65 8.52
C VAL A 91 1.80 -3.54 7.34
N ILE A 92 2.73 -4.47 7.54
CA ILE A 92 3.23 -5.32 6.48
C ILE A 92 2.67 -6.74 6.67
N VAL A 93 1.99 -7.26 5.65
CA VAL A 93 1.55 -8.65 5.62
C VAL A 93 2.40 -9.43 4.65
N ARG A 94 2.95 -10.57 5.08
CA ARG A 94 3.81 -11.41 4.26
C ARG A 94 3.27 -12.83 4.14
N ASN A 95 3.12 -13.27 2.91
CA ASN A 95 2.79 -14.65 2.55
C ASN A 95 4.05 -15.45 2.20
N LEU A 96 5.07 -14.74 1.70
CA LEU A 96 6.36 -15.32 1.30
C LEU A 96 7.50 -14.44 1.83
N SER A 97 8.67 -15.04 1.97
CA SER A 97 9.90 -14.29 2.24
C SER A 97 10.32 -13.46 1.03
N ALA A 98 10.44 -12.15 1.21
CA ALA A 98 10.90 -11.23 0.17
C ALA A 98 11.58 -9.98 0.76
N GLY A 99 12.40 -9.32 -0.03
CA GLY A 99 13.00 -8.03 0.29
C GLY A 99 13.67 -7.98 1.67
N HIS A 100 13.30 -7.01 2.51
CA HIS A 100 13.91 -6.81 3.82
C HIS A 100 13.72 -7.99 4.78
N PHE A 101 12.64 -8.77 4.64
CA PHE A 101 12.48 -9.97 5.46
C PHE A 101 13.57 -10.99 5.13
N ALA A 102 13.75 -11.31 3.86
CA ALA A 102 14.77 -12.28 3.42
C ALA A 102 16.18 -11.84 3.84
N SER A 103 16.54 -10.58 3.60
CA SER A 103 17.87 -10.06 3.97
C SER A 103 18.10 -9.96 5.48
N ARG A 104 17.08 -9.58 6.25
CA ARG A 104 17.18 -9.43 7.73
C ARG A 104 17.38 -10.75 8.44
N TYR A 105 16.67 -11.79 7.97
CA TYR A 105 16.68 -13.10 8.63
C TYR A 105 17.59 -14.13 7.92
N GLY A 106 18.25 -13.73 6.83
CA GLY A 106 19.20 -14.59 6.11
C GLY A 106 18.53 -15.80 5.46
N VAL A 107 17.28 -15.67 4.99
CA VAL A 107 16.53 -16.71 4.32
C VAL A 107 16.40 -16.43 2.83
N GLU A 108 16.21 -17.47 2.02
CA GLU A 108 15.98 -17.32 0.58
C GLU A 108 14.65 -16.60 0.31
N GLU A 109 14.57 -15.86 -0.81
CA GLU A 109 13.29 -15.31 -1.29
C GLU A 109 12.39 -16.43 -1.81
N GLY A 110 11.09 -16.30 -1.54
CA GLY A 110 10.09 -17.25 -2.03
C GLY A 110 9.79 -18.39 -1.05
N LEU A 111 10.36 -18.39 0.15
CA LEU A 111 9.94 -19.32 1.19
C LEU A 111 8.48 -19.02 1.57
N VAL A 112 7.58 -19.96 1.35
CA VAL A 112 6.16 -19.85 1.67
C VAL A 112 5.97 -20.03 3.16
N PHE A 113 5.19 -19.16 3.78
CA PHE A 113 4.83 -19.28 5.20
C PHE A 113 3.55 -20.08 5.36
N ASP A 114 3.50 -20.96 6.36
CA ASP A 114 2.29 -21.73 6.70
C ASP A 114 1.15 -20.79 7.09
N GLU A 115 1.46 -19.72 7.82
CA GLU A 115 0.54 -18.64 8.17
C GLU A 115 1.13 -17.28 7.76
N PRO A 116 0.29 -16.32 7.33
CA PRO A 116 0.79 -14.99 6.98
C PRO A 116 1.36 -14.27 8.20
N ILE A 117 2.52 -13.63 8.00
CA ILE A 117 3.18 -12.82 9.04
C ILE A 117 2.63 -11.40 8.96
N VAL A 118 2.27 -10.83 10.11
CA VAL A 118 1.91 -9.40 10.24
C VAL A 118 2.97 -8.69 11.06
N GLU A 119 3.66 -7.74 10.43
CA GLU A 119 4.68 -6.89 11.05
C GLU A 119 4.18 -5.45 11.18
N PHE A 120 4.66 -4.75 12.20
CA PHE A 120 4.48 -3.31 12.36
C PHE A 120 5.82 -2.59 12.25
N SER A 121 5.86 -1.49 11.49
CA SER A 121 6.97 -0.53 11.53
C SER A 121 6.46 0.82 12.00
N TYR A 122 7.27 1.52 12.81
CA TYR A 122 6.97 2.90 13.17
C TYR A 122 7.21 3.80 11.96
N LYS A 123 6.13 4.38 11.42
CA LYS A 123 6.18 5.28 10.27
C LYS A 123 6.88 6.59 10.65
N ASN A 124 8.17 6.62 10.43
CA ASN A 124 9.01 7.78 10.72
C ASN A 124 10.24 7.77 9.81
N ASP A 125 10.20 8.55 8.73
CA ASP A 125 11.27 8.64 7.72
C ASP A 125 12.64 8.95 8.34
N ASN A 126 12.69 9.77 9.41
CA ASN A 126 13.95 10.11 10.10
C ASN A 126 14.58 8.93 10.84
N LEU A 127 13.79 7.93 11.18
CA LEU A 127 14.22 6.70 11.86
C LEU A 127 14.28 5.51 10.91
N HIS A 128 14.05 5.70 9.59
CA HIS A 128 14.01 4.65 8.58
C HIS A 128 12.96 3.56 8.86
N ASP A 129 11.79 3.97 9.34
CA ASP A 129 10.63 3.11 9.61
C ASP A 129 10.97 1.82 10.36
N PRO A 130 11.52 1.91 11.59
CA PRO A 130 12.03 0.74 12.32
C PRO A 130 10.90 -0.25 12.63
N LEU A 131 11.23 -1.54 12.53
CA LEU A 131 10.34 -2.62 12.96
C LEU A 131 10.11 -2.54 14.47
N ILE A 132 8.85 -2.64 14.88
CA ILE A 132 8.44 -2.58 16.29
C ILE A 132 7.44 -3.69 16.61
N ASN A 133 7.28 -4.00 17.88
CA ASN A 133 6.22 -4.88 18.37
C ASN A 133 5.06 -4.06 18.97
N ASP A 134 4.01 -4.76 19.37
CA ASP A 134 2.80 -4.17 19.94
C ASP A 134 3.10 -3.36 21.22
N ASP A 135 4.04 -3.84 22.07
CA ASP A 135 4.41 -3.14 23.30
C ASP A 135 5.13 -1.81 23.01
N HIS A 136 6.00 -1.77 22.00
CA HIS A 136 6.61 -0.54 21.54
C HIS A 136 5.55 0.44 21.01
N ALA A 137 4.61 -0.02 20.19
CA ALA A 137 3.55 0.83 19.64
C ALA A 137 2.70 1.47 20.74
N VAL A 138 2.35 0.71 21.78
CA VAL A 138 1.59 1.20 22.93
C VAL A 138 2.42 2.15 23.79
N ALA A 139 3.65 1.78 24.12
CA ALA A 139 4.55 2.61 24.95
C ALA A 139 4.85 3.97 24.31
N LEU A 140 5.00 3.99 22.98
CA LEU A 140 5.22 5.20 22.20
C LEU A 140 3.91 5.96 21.86
N LYS A 141 2.74 5.46 22.33
CA LYS A 141 1.40 6.04 22.08
C LYS A 141 1.07 6.20 20.58
N LEU A 142 1.55 5.29 19.77
CA LEU A 142 1.26 5.26 18.33
C LEU A 142 -0.13 4.68 18.07
N ALA A 143 -0.51 3.65 18.82
CA ALA A 143 -1.83 3.01 18.81
C ALA A 143 -2.13 2.36 20.16
N THR A 144 -3.40 2.13 20.44
CA THR A 144 -3.86 1.30 21.59
C THR A 144 -3.78 -0.19 21.25
N ARG A 145 -3.87 -1.07 22.26
CA ARG A 145 -3.93 -2.52 22.02
C ARG A 145 -5.15 -2.94 21.22
N ASP A 146 -6.30 -2.30 21.46
CA ASP A 146 -7.53 -2.58 20.73
C ASP A 146 -7.39 -2.16 19.25
N GLU A 147 -6.80 -1.00 18.99
CA GLU A 147 -6.49 -0.56 17.61
C GLU A 147 -5.51 -1.50 16.92
N LEU A 148 -4.44 -1.95 17.58
CA LEU A 148 -3.50 -2.92 17.01
C LEU A 148 -4.17 -4.26 16.70
N SER A 149 -5.05 -4.73 17.58
CA SER A 149 -5.83 -5.96 17.37
C SER A 149 -6.77 -5.82 16.17
N GLN A 150 -7.47 -4.69 16.05
CA GLN A 150 -8.36 -4.41 14.91
C GLN A 150 -7.60 -4.26 13.61
N ILE A 151 -6.46 -3.55 13.60
CA ILE A 151 -5.58 -3.41 12.44
C ILE A 151 -5.10 -4.77 11.96
N ARG A 152 -4.64 -5.62 12.88
CA ARG A 152 -4.18 -6.98 12.55
C ARG A 152 -5.32 -7.83 11.95
N ALA A 153 -6.51 -7.77 12.53
CA ALA A 153 -7.67 -8.47 12.01
C ALA A 153 -8.05 -8.01 10.59
N TYR A 154 -8.08 -6.70 10.36
CA TYR A 154 -8.33 -6.15 9.02
C TYR A 154 -7.23 -6.53 8.04
N ALA A 155 -5.96 -6.43 8.43
CA ALA A 155 -4.83 -6.76 7.57
C ALA A 155 -4.87 -8.24 7.08
N LEU A 156 -5.22 -9.17 7.97
CA LEU A 156 -5.38 -10.59 7.61
C LEU A 156 -6.59 -10.82 6.70
N GLN A 157 -7.72 -10.17 6.95
CA GLN A 157 -8.90 -10.27 6.07
C GLN A 157 -8.60 -9.67 4.69
N ILE A 158 -7.93 -8.51 4.63
CA ILE A 158 -7.47 -7.89 3.37
C ILE A 158 -6.54 -8.84 2.62
N ASN A 159 -5.63 -9.52 3.33
CA ASN A 159 -4.74 -10.50 2.72
C ASN A 159 -5.51 -11.60 1.98
N GLU A 160 -6.52 -12.20 2.62
CA GLU A 160 -7.31 -13.25 1.97
C GLU A 160 -8.09 -12.72 0.76
N ILE A 161 -8.64 -11.52 0.84
CA ILE A 161 -9.34 -10.87 -0.27
C ILE A 161 -8.39 -10.66 -1.47
N LEU A 162 -7.22 -10.07 -1.21
CA LEU A 162 -6.25 -9.76 -2.26
C LEU A 162 -5.62 -11.02 -2.86
N LYS A 163 -5.24 -12.01 -2.02
CA LYS A 163 -4.68 -13.29 -2.50
C LYS A 163 -5.64 -13.99 -3.46
N ALA A 164 -6.91 -14.08 -3.09
CA ALA A 164 -7.91 -14.74 -3.93
C ALA A 164 -8.06 -14.04 -5.28
N ALA A 165 -8.29 -12.73 -5.27
CA ALA A 165 -8.48 -11.95 -6.49
C ALA A 165 -7.24 -11.93 -7.41
N LEU A 166 -6.05 -11.83 -6.82
CA LEU A 166 -4.80 -11.81 -7.59
C LEU A 166 -4.47 -13.19 -8.18
N LEU A 167 -4.76 -14.28 -7.46
CA LEU A 167 -4.53 -15.62 -7.95
C LEU A 167 -5.40 -15.94 -9.20
N GLU A 168 -6.65 -15.44 -9.25
CA GLU A 168 -7.53 -15.59 -10.42
C GLU A 168 -6.92 -15.00 -11.69
N VAL A 169 -6.10 -13.95 -11.57
CA VAL A 169 -5.40 -13.32 -12.69
C VAL A 169 -3.94 -13.75 -12.82
N GLY A 170 -3.56 -14.84 -12.17
CA GLY A 170 -2.22 -15.46 -12.28
C GLY A 170 -1.13 -14.67 -11.58
N ILE A 171 -1.46 -13.98 -10.46
CA ILE A 171 -0.52 -13.22 -9.64
C ILE A 171 -0.41 -13.83 -8.25
N THR A 172 0.81 -14.04 -7.79
CA THR A 172 1.13 -14.39 -6.41
C THR A 172 1.43 -13.11 -5.63
N LEU A 173 0.69 -12.88 -4.55
CA LEU A 173 0.94 -11.80 -3.60
C LEU A 173 1.99 -12.25 -2.59
N ALA A 174 3.23 -11.79 -2.74
CA ALA A 174 4.31 -12.16 -1.82
C ALA A 174 4.18 -11.44 -0.48
N ASP A 175 4.11 -10.13 -0.50
CA ASP A 175 3.85 -9.28 0.65
C ASP A 175 3.24 -7.94 0.22
N PHE A 176 2.74 -7.18 1.17
CA PHE A 176 2.23 -5.83 0.93
C PHE A 176 2.22 -5.00 2.21
N LYS A 177 2.26 -3.68 2.01
CA LYS A 177 2.17 -2.67 3.07
C LYS A 177 0.80 -2.02 3.06
N LEU A 178 0.20 -1.86 4.23
CA LEU A 178 -1.02 -1.11 4.47
C LEU A 178 -0.76 0.05 5.44
N GLU A 179 -1.57 1.08 5.33
CA GLU A 179 -1.67 2.13 6.33
C GLU A 179 -3.14 2.30 6.74
N PHE A 180 -3.36 2.59 8.00
CA PHE A 180 -4.68 2.83 8.56
C PHE A 180 -4.78 4.24 9.11
N GLY A 181 -5.97 4.77 9.15
CA GLY A 181 -6.23 6.08 9.72
C GLY A 181 -7.55 6.11 10.49
N LYS A 182 -7.74 7.16 11.26
CA LYS A 182 -8.97 7.42 12.00
C LYS A 182 -9.68 8.63 11.42
N THR A 183 -10.95 8.47 11.12
CA THR A 183 -11.86 9.56 10.75
C THR A 183 -12.12 10.50 11.93
N SER A 184 -12.81 11.60 11.69
CA SER A 184 -13.15 12.60 12.74
C SER A 184 -13.97 12.03 13.89
N ASP A 185 -14.80 11.01 13.62
CA ASP A 185 -15.57 10.27 14.64
C ASP A 185 -14.78 9.14 15.35
N GLY A 186 -13.51 8.96 14.99
CA GLY A 186 -12.63 7.95 15.58
C GLY A 186 -12.69 6.56 14.93
N THR A 187 -13.49 6.38 13.88
CA THR A 187 -13.57 5.10 13.17
C THR A 187 -12.24 4.77 12.49
N LEU A 188 -11.72 3.57 12.75
CA LEU A 188 -10.50 3.05 12.12
C LEU A 188 -10.83 2.52 10.72
N ILE A 189 -10.14 3.04 9.69
CA ILE A 189 -10.36 2.66 8.29
C ILE A 189 -9.04 2.43 7.57
N LEU A 190 -9.07 1.64 6.50
CA LEU A 190 -7.94 1.45 5.59
C LEU A 190 -7.72 2.74 4.78
N ALA A 191 -6.48 3.16 4.67
CA ALA A 191 -6.05 4.36 3.96
C ALA A 191 -4.85 4.05 3.03
N ASP A 192 -4.17 5.10 2.58
CA ASP A 192 -3.01 5.07 1.68
C ASP A 192 -3.31 4.39 0.33
N GLU A 193 -2.52 3.45 -0.12
CA GLU A 193 -2.65 2.79 -1.41
C GLU A 193 -2.42 1.28 -1.35
N ILE A 194 -2.97 0.58 -2.33
CA ILE A 194 -2.64 -0.82 -2.66
C ILE A 194 -2.29 -0.85 -4.15
N SER A 195 -0.99 -0.95 -4.44
CA SER A 195 -0.46 -0.76 -5.79
C SER A 195 0.87 -1.51 -5.96
N PRO A 196 1.45 -1.56 -7.16
CA PRO A 196 2.80 -2.08 -7.36
C PRO A 196 3.92 -1.36 -6.57
N ASP A 197 3.63 -0.18 -6.01
CA ASP A 197 4.57 0.54 -5.13
C ASP A 197 4.62 -0.03 -3.70
N THR A 198 3.48 -0.54 -3.21
CA THR A 198 3.31 -1.02 -1.82
C THR A 198 3.17 -2.54 -1.71
N CYS A 199 3.00 -3.24 -2.83
CA CYS A 199 2.86 -4.69 -2.90
C CYS A 199 4.00 -5.32 -3.70
N ARG A 200 4.33 -6.58 -3.39
CA ARG A 200 5.12 -7.45 -4.24
C ARG A 200 4.23 -8.43 -4.96
N PHE A 201 4.13 -8.22 -6.26
CA PHE A 201 3.35 -9.02 -7.18
C PHE A 201 4.28 -9.87 -8.04
N TRP A 202 4.15 -11.17 -7.97
CA TRP A 202 4.93 -12.10 -8.77
C TRP A 202 4.02 -12.87 -9.73
N ASP A 203 4.47 -13.04 -10.96
CA ASP A 203 3.79 -13.96 -11.87
C ASP A 203 3.76 -15.38 -11.26
N SER A 204 2.57 -15.97 -11.15
CA SER A 204 2.39 -17.25 -10.44
C SER A 204 3.08 -18.43 -11.13
N LYS A 205 3.39 -18.32 -12.42
CA LYS A 205 4.02 -19.42 -13.20
C LYS A 205 5.53 -19.26 -13.30
N THR A 206 6.00 -18.01 -13.50
CA THR A 206 7.41 -17.73 -13.78
C THR A 206 8.18 -17.18 -12.58
N GLY A 207 7.48 -16.66 -11.58
CA GLY A 207 8.07 -15.93 -10.45
C GLY A 207 8.60 -14.53 -10.81
N GLU A 208 8.32 -14.05 -12.03
CA GLU A 208 8.75 -12.74 -12.48
C GLU A 208 8.13 -11.64 -11.62
N LYS A 209 8.94 -10.62 -11.28
CA LYS A 209 8.50 -9.48 -10.47
C LYS A 209 7.70 -8.53 -11.34
N LEU A 210 6.47 -8.21 -10.92
CA LEU A 210 5.56 -7.30 -11.63
C LEU A 210 5.27 -6.03 -10.82
N ASP A 211 6.22 -5.60 -10.03
CA ASP A 211 6.11 -4.52 -9.07
C ASP A 211 7.37 -3.63 -9.04
N LYS A 212 7.41 -2.72 -8.06
CA LYS A 212 8.50 -1.75 -7.88
C LYS A 212 9.87 -2.39 -7.60
N ASP A 213 9.95 -3.67 -7.27
CA ASP A 213 11.24 -4.35 -7.10
C ASP A 213 12.05 -4.36 -8.40
N ARG A 214 11.41 -4.28 -9.58
CA ARG A 214 12.13 -4.09 -10.86
C ARG A 214 12.91 -2.77 -10.86
N PHE A 215 12.32 -1.70 -10.34
CA PHE A 215 13.02 -0.41 -10.18
C PHE A 215 14.06 -0.47 -9.06
N ARG A 216 13.72 -1.06 -7.90
CA ARG A 216 14.66 -1.17 -6.77
C ARG A 216 15.93 -1.92 -7.13
N ARG A 217 15.81 -2.99 -7.92
CA ARG A 217 16.88 -3.98 -8.21
C ARG A 217 17.46 -3.85 -9.62
N ASP A 218 17.11 -2.81 -10.38
CA ASP A 218 17.57 -2.59 -11.76
C ASP A 218 17.32 -3.76 -12.71
N LEU A 219 16.15 -4.39 -12.61
CA LEU A 219 15.79 -5.54 -13.44
C LEU A 219 15.34 -5.17 -14.85
N GLY A 220 15.14 -3.88 -15.13
CA GLY A 220 14.58 -3.40 -16.41
C GLY A 220 13.09 -3.67 -16.57
N GLY A 221 12.47 -3.17 -17.67
CA GLY A 221 11.06 -3.42 -18.00
C GLY A 221 10.08 -3.01 -16.91
N VAL A 222 10.34 -1.90 -16.19
CA VAL A 222 9.52 -1.47 -15.06
C VAL A 222 8.16 -1.02 -15.55
N GLU A 223 8.10 -0.20 -16.59
CA GLU A 223 6.86 0.29 -17.19
C GLU A 223 6.00 -0.88 -17.70
N ASP A 224 6.62 -1.85 -18.38
CA ASP A 224 5.93 -3.02 -18.91
C ASP A 224 5.31 -3.86 -17.79
N ALA A 225 6.00 -4.01 -16.65
CA ALA A 225 5.47 -4.72 -15.49
C ALA A 225 4.24 -4.02 -14.89
N TYR A 226 4.25 -2.68 -14.80
CA TYR A 226 3.09 -1.91 -14.33
C TYR A 226 1.92 -1.99 -15.31
N LEU A 227 2.18 -1.94 -16.60
CA LEU A 227 1.16 -2.13 -17.64
C LEU A 227 0.57 -3.54 -17.59
N GLU A 228 1.39 -4.57 -17.40
CA GLU A 228 0.93 -5.95 -17.25
C GLU A 228 0.05 -6.13 -16.00
N MET A 229 0.42 -5.51 -14.87
CA MET A 229 -0.43 -5.51 -13.68
C MET A 229 -1.78 -4.83 -13.95
N ARG A 230 -1.79 -3.67 -14.60
CA ARG A 230 -3.02 -2.99 -15.02
C ARG A 230 -3.88 -3.90 -15.89
N ARG A 231 -3.29 -4.50 -16.90
CA ARG A 231 -4.00 -5.42 -17.83
C ARG A 231 -4.64 -6.59 -17.09
N ARG A 232 -3.90 -7.23 -16.18
CA ARG A 232 -4.41 -8.40 -15.45
C ARG A 232 -5.47 -8.03 -14.42
N VAL A 233 -5.23 -6.98 -13.63
CA VAL A 233 -6.11 -6.62 -12.51
C VAL A 233 -7.35 -5.84 -12.97
N LEU A 234 -7.20 -4.95 -13.94
CA LEU A 234 -8.30 -4.08 -14.42
C LEU A 234 -8.93 -4.55 -15.72
N GLY A 235 -8.32 -5.50 -16.45
CA GLY A 235 -8.81 -5.99 -17.73
C GLY A 235 -8.58 -5.00 -18.89
N GLU A 236 -7.58 -4.11 -18.80
CA GLU A 236 -7.36 -2.98 -19.73
C GLU A 236 -6.03 -3.04 -20.48
#